data_87c50ef0a9608383e56a9df5102437b8
#
_entry.id   87c50ef0a9608383e56a9df5102437b8
#
_cell.length_a   1.000
_cell.length_b   1.000
_cell.length_c   1.000
_cell.angle_alpha   90.00
_cell.angle_beta   90.00
_cell.angle_gamma   90.00
#
_symmetry.space_group_name_H-M   'P 1'
#
loop_
_entity.id
_entity.type
_entity.pdbx_description
1 polymer ?
#
loop_
_entity_poly.entity_id
_entity_poly.type
_entity_poly.pdbx_seq_one_letter_code
_entity_poly.pdbx_strand_id
1 'polypeptide(L)'
;MSWTAPRLDERMALVTGATRGVGRGVALVLGEAGATVYVTGRTAVDEVAEEVTARGGRGVAARTDHTNDAQVEALFERIERESGRLDLVVGNAWGGYADHDWRTFSSPLWEQPLSRWQTMFESGLRSQLTTARFAAARMVEQGSGLVVLTGGWDDPGEYLGNLYYDVSKAAVSRLVAGLAHELGDRNVAVVGVVPGFTRTEAVVDAFAAGGMDPPDTAHSPEYVGRAIVHIAADPEAKALSGSSVQVATLGERYGFGDVDGRAFAEFRMPAENRLD
;
A
#
# COMPACT_ATOMS: atom_id res chain seq x y z
N MET A 1 -5.37 25.99 0.46
CA MET A 1 -3.89 26.10 0.33
C MET A 1 -3.44 24.96 -0.57
N SER A 2 -2.51 25.21 -1.50
CA SER A 2 -1.93 24.13 -2.32
C SER A 2 -1.08 23.24 -1.41
N TRP A 3 -1.30 21.93 -1.45
CA TRP A 3 -0.45 20.96 -0.74
C TRP A 3 0.97 20.97 -1.35
N THR A 4 1.97 20.85 -0.51
CA THR A 4 3.36 20.70 -0.91
C THR A 4 3.92 19.44 -0.27
N ALA A 5 4.53 18.58 -1.06
CA ALA A 5 5.11 17.35 -0.58
C ALA A 5 6.24 17.62 0.42
N PRO A 6 6.25 16.98 1.60
CA PRO A 6 7.44 16.91 2.44
C PRO A 6 8.63 16.36 1.64
N ARG A 7 9.82 16.89 1.84
CA ARG A 7 11.00 16.47 1.06
C ARG A 7 11.58 15.14 1.54
N LEU A 8 11.83 14.27 0.60
CA LEU A 8 12.46 12.95 0.79
C LEU A 8 13.70 12.80 -0.12
N ASP A 9 14.43 13.90 -0.32
CA ASP A 9 15.65 13.88 -1.12
C ASP A 9 16.64 12.83 -0.57
N GLU A 10 17.31 12.12 -1.47
CA GLU A 10 18.26 11.03 -1.14
C GLU A 10 17.63 9.80 -0.46
N ARG A 11 16.33 9.76 -0.23
CA ARG A 11 15.65 8.58 0.28
C ARG A 11 15.42 7.55 -0.82
N MET A 12 15.73 6.28 -0.51
CA MET A 12 15.47 5.13 -1.37
C MET A 12 14.17 4.46 -0.95
N ALA A 13 13.21 4.43 -1.85
CA ALA A 13 11.90 3.81 -1.63
C ALA A 13 11.67 2.65 -2.59
N LEU A 14 11.08 1.58 -2.09
CA LEU A 14 10.56 0.46 -2.89
C LEU A 14 9.04 0.46 -2.78
N VAL A 15 8.33 0.45 -3.91
CA VAL A 15 6.87 0.31 -3.95
C VAL A 15 6.51 -0.95 -4.72
N THR A 16 5.83 -1.90 -4.04
CA THR A 16 5.39 -3.14 -4.69
C THR A 16 4.02 -2.97 -5.32
N GLY A 17 3.82 -3.55 -6.52
CA GLY A 17 2.57 -3.35 -7.26
C GLY A 17 2.31 -1.89 -7.65
N ALA A 18 3.37 -1.19 -8.06
CA ALA A 18 3.37 0.25 -8.31
C ALA A 18 2.87 0.67 -9.70
N THR A 19 2.40 -0.26 -10.54
CA THR A 19 2.07 0.03 -11.94
C THR A 19 0.64 0.51 -12.17
N ARG A 20 -0.22 0.45 -11.16
CA ARG A 20 -1.61 0.92 -11.20
C ARG A 20 -2.15 1.18 -9.79
N GLY A 21 -3.31 1.78 -9.70
CA GLY A 21 -4.07 1.98 -8.47
C GLY A 21 -3.27 2.66 -7.37
N VAL A 22 -3.47 2.21 -6.14
CA VAL A 22 -2.83 2.77 -4.94
C VAL A 22 -1.31 2.80 -5.08
N GLY A 23 -0.69 1.70 -5.52
CA GLY A 23 0.78 1.64 -5.66
C GLY A 23 1.34 2.66 -6.64
N ARG A 24 0.66 2.91 -7.78
CA ARG A 24 1.05 3.96 -8.72
C ARG A 24 0.90 5.34 -8.07
N GLY A 25 -0.23 5.63 -7.43
CA GLY A 25 -0.41 6.90 -6.73
C GLY A 25 0.67 7.16 -5.68
N VAL A 26 1.01 6.14 -4.88
CA VAL A 26 2.10 6.21 -3.90
C VAL A 26 3.45 6.50 -4.57
N ALA A 27 3.80 5.77 -5.64
CA ALA A 27 5.07 5.97 -6.34
C ALA A 27 5.20 7.39 -6.91
N LEU A 28 4.13 7.93 -7.50
CA LEU A 28 4.10 9.28 -8.05
C LEU A 28 4.30 10.35 -6.97
N VAL A 29 3.64 10.22 -5.82
CA VAL A 29 3.77 11.20 -4.72
C VAL A 29 5.14 11.12 -4.04
N LEU A 30 5.74 9.92 -3.94
CA LEU A 30 7.13 9.77 -3.51
C LEU A 30 8.11 10.46 -4.48
N GLY A 31 7.84 10.38 -5.79
CA GLY A 31 8.57 11.14 -6.80
C GLY A 31 8.45 12.64 -6.62
N GLU A 32 7.24 13.15 -6.36
CA GLU A 32 6.99 14.57 -6.07
C GLU A 32 7.75 15.04 -4.81
N ALA A 33 7.92 14.15 -3.83
CA ALA A 33 8.74 14.39 -2.64
C ALA A 33 10.26 14.36 -2.90
N GLY A 34 10.72 13.99 -4.10
CA GLY A 34 12.14 13.96 -4.48
C GLY A 34 12.84 12.62 -4.22
N ALA A 35 12.11 11.56 -3.83
CA ALA A 35 12.70 10.27 -3.56
C ALA A 35 13.19 9.55 -4.82
N THR A 36 14.15 8.63 -4.65
CA THR A 36 14.41 7.57 -5.63
C THR A 36 13.44 6.42 -5.36
N VAL A 37 12.63 6.04 -6.36
CA VAL A 37 11.57 5.05 -6.21
C VAL A 37 11.80 3.87 -7.12
N TYR A 38 12.03 2.69 -6.55
CA TYR A 38 11.97 1.43 -7.27
C TYR A 38 10.51 1.07 -7.52
N VAL A 39 10.09 1.21 -8.76
CA VAL A 39 8.74 0.91 -9.25
C VAL A 39 8.68 -0.55 -9.64
N THR A 40 7.89 -1.36 -8.94
CA THR A 40 7.83 -2.80 -9.21
C THR A 40 6.45 -3.29 -9.59
N GLY A 41 6.42 -4.32 -10.41
CA GLY A 41 5.24 -4.96 -10.94
C GLY A 41 5.57 -5.88 -12.10
N ARG A 42 4.57 -6.53 -12.66
CA ARG A 42 4.74 -7.48 -13.77
C ARG A 42 4.78 -6.80 -15.14
N THR A 43 4.18 -5.63 -15.26
CA THR A 43 4.01 -4.87 -16.53
C THR A 43 4.15 -3.37 -16.25
N ALA A 44 4.31 -2.55 -17.28
CA ALA A 44 4.24 -1.08 -17.24
C ALA A 44 5.15 -0.40 -16.17
N VAL A 45 6.23 -1.05 -15.76
CA VAL A 45 7.15 -0.50 -14.74
C VAL A 45 7.97 0.67 -15.29
N ASP A 46 8.34 0.62 -16.56
CA ASP A 46 9.14 1.66 -17.22
C ASP A 46 8.33 2.96 -17.34
N GLU A 47 7.08 2.87 -17.78
CA GLU A 47 6.17 4.02 -17.92
C GLU A 47 5.98 4.75 -16.59
N VAL A 48 5.70 4.01 -15.51
CA VAL A 48 5.51 4.62 -14.19
C VAL A 48 6.82 5.16 -13.61
N ALA A 49 7.96 4.54 -13.89
CA ALA A 49 9.26 5.07 -13.49
C ALA A 49 9.58 6.40 -14.19
N GLU A 50 9.21 6.53 -15.47
CA GLU A 50 9.31 7.81 -16.20
C GLU A 50 8.38 8.87 -15.57
N GLU A 51 7.15 8.53 -15.23
CA GLU A 51 6.21 9.42 -14.55
C GLU A 51 6.72 9.89 -13.18
N VAL A 52 7.31 9.01 -12.38
CA VAL A 52 7.96 9.35 -11.10
C VAL A 52 9.07 10.38 -11.33
N THR A 53 9.87 10.16 -12.38
CA THR A 53 10.96 11.08 -12.74
C THR A 53 10.42 12.45 -13.20
N ALA A 54 9.34 12.44 -13.98
CA ALA A 54 8.67 13.67 -14.41
C ALA A 54 8.06 14.47 -13.23
N ARG A 55 7.77 13.82 -12.11
CA ARG A 55 7.29 14.45 -10.86
C ARG A 55 8.43 15.06 -10.01
N GLY A 56 9.69 14.89 -10.38
CA GLY A 56 10.85 15.51 -9.71
C GLY A 56 11.70 14.57 -8.85
N GLY A 57 11.34 13.29 -8.74
CA GLY A 57 12.14 12.24 -8.11
C GLY A 57 13.02 11.51 -9.13
N ARG A 58 13.39 10.27 -8.78
CA ARG A 58 14.07 9.34 -9.68
C ARG A 58 13.34 8.01 -9.70
N GLY A 59 12.64 7.70 -10.77
CA GLY A 59 12.02 6.40 -10.98
C GLY A 59 13.02 5.36 -11.47
N VAL A 60 13.00 4.18 -10.86
CA VAL A 60 13.81 3.02 -11.24
C VAL A 60 12.88 1.85 -11.54
N ALA A 61 12.75 1.48 -12.79
CA ALA A 61 11.92 0.35 -13.20
C ALA A 61 12.57 -0.98 -12.75
N ALA A 62 11.78 -1.82 -12.07
CA ALA A 62 12.22 -3.13 -11.61
C ALA A 62 11.10 -4.17 -11.79
N ARG A 63 11.06 -4.80 -12.96
CA ARG A 63 10.05 -5.84 -13.25
C ARG A 63 10.19 -7.00 -12.28
N THR A 64 9.15 -7.24 -11.49
CA THR A 64 9.15 -8.26 -10.43
C THR A 64 7.75 -8.85 -10.26
N ASP A 65 7.65 -10.17 -10.27
CA ASP A 65 6.48 -10.87 -9.78
C ASP A 65 6.66 -11.17 -8.29
N HIS A 66 5.88 -10.49 -7.45
CA HIS A 66 5.96 -10.61 -6.00
C HIS A 66 5.42 -11.95 -5.44
N THR A 67 4.88 -12.81 -6.29
CA THR A 67 4.53 -14.20 -5.94
C THR A 67 5.71 -15.16 -6.14
N ASN A 68 6.81 -14.69 -6.75
CA ASN A 68 8.02 -15.45 -7.00
C ASN A 68 9.15 -15.01 -6.06
N ASP A 69 9.47 -15.82 -5.07
CA ASP A 69 10.45 -15.50 -4.05
C ASP A 69 11.84 -15.18 -4.60
N ALA A 70 12.28 -15.92 -5.62
CA ALA A 70 13.60 -15.69 -6.23
C ALA A 70 13.67 -14.33 -6.96
N GLN A 71 12.56 -13.88 -7.58
CA GLN A 71 12.51 -12.54 -8.16
C GLN A 71 12.50 -11.45 -7.09
N VAL A 72 11.82 -11.68 -5.96
CA VAL A 72 11.85 -10.74 -4.83
C VAL A 72 13.25 -10.66 -4.24
N GLU A 73 13.91 -11.78 -4.01
CA GLU A 73 15.30 -11.83 -3.52
C GLU A 73 16.24 -11.05 -4.45
N ALA A 74 16.20 -11.36 -5.75
CA ALA A 74 17.01 -10.67 -6.76
C ALA A 74 16.74 -9.15 -6.83
N LEU A 75 15.51 -8.71 -6.57
CA LEU A 75 15.17 -7.30 -6.45
C LEU A 75 15.91 -6.64 -5.28
N PHE A 76 15.90 -7.24 -4.09
CA PHE A 76 16.58 -6.69 -2.93
C PHE A 76 18.11 -6.70 -3.10
N GLU A 77 18.69 -7.74 -3.72
CA GLU A 77 20.09 -7.76 -4.10
C GLU A 77 20.46 -6.66 -5.10
N ARG A 78 19.57 -6.38 -6.07
CA ARG A 78 19.73 -5.29 -7.02
C ARG A 78 19.72 -3.93 -6.32
N ILE A 79 18.76 -3.67 -5.43
CA ILE A 79 18.68 -2.44 -4.64
C ILE A 79 19.96 -2.24 -3.84
N GLU A 80 20.48 -3.30 -3.23
CA GLU A 80 21.74 -3.24 -2.49
C GLU A 80 22.92 -2.83 -3.36
N ARG A 81 23.10 -3.47 -4.50
CA ARG A 81 24.19 -3.15 -5.42
C ARG A 81 24.12 -1.73 -5.99
N GLU A 82 22.89 -1.24 -6.28
CA GLU A 82 22.69 0.05 -6.94
C GLU A 82 22.65 1.22 -5.97
N SER A 83 22.16 1.02 -4.76
CA SER A 83 21.86 2.11 -3.81
C SER A 83 22.55 1.96 -2.47
N GLY A 84 22.91 0.74 -2.05
CA GLY A 84 23.54 0.46 -0.76
C GLY A 84 22.67 0.77 0.46
N ARG A 85 21.43 1.24 0.25
CA ARG A 85 20.48 1.58 1.31
C ARG A 85 19.03 1.41 0.84
N LEU A 86 18.12 1.27 1.79
CA LEU A 86 16.67 1.23 1.56
C LEU A 86 15.95 1.86 2.76
N ASP A 87 15.36 3.02 2.56
CA ASP A 87 14.77 3.82 3.65
C ASP A 87 13.29 3.51 3.88
N LEU A 88 12.57 3.23 2.78
CA LEU A 88 11.15 2.99 2.79
C LEU A 88 10.79 1.79 1.91
N VAL A 89 10.00 0.88 2.44
CA VAL A 89 9.33 -0.17 1.67
C VAL A 89 7.83 -0.03 1.80
N VAL A 90 7.14 0.05 0.67
CA VAL A 90 5.68 0.04 0.61
C VAL A 90 5.22 -1.30 0.04
N GLY A 91 4.79 -2.20 0.93
CA GLY A 91 4.17 -3.47 0.58
C GLY A 91 2.72 -3.25 0.16
N ASN A 92 2.51 -3.13 -1.17
CA ASN A 92 1.20 -2.82 -1.72
C ASN A 92 0.75 -3.85 -2.78
N ALA A 93 1.61 -4.74 -3.24
CA ALA A 93 1.23 -5.74 -4.25
C ALA A 93 -0.06 -6.49 -3.84
N TRP A 94 -1.01 -6.52 -4.76
CA TRP A 94 -2.33 -7.08 -4.54
C TRP A 94 -2.90 -7.64 -5.86
N GLY A 95 -3.43 -8.84 -5.84
CA GLY A 95 -4.06 -9.49 -6.99
C GLY A 95 -5.55 -9.74 -6.84
N GLY A 96 -6.14 -9.30 -5.74
CA GLY A 96 -7.47 -9.70 -5.31
C GLY A 96 -8.64 -9.35 -6.23
N TYR A 97 -8.41 -8.47 -7.19
CA TYR A 97 -9.45 -8.09 -8.17
C TYR A 97 -9.16 -8.61 -9.58
N ALA A 98 -8.04 -9.30 -9.80
CA ALA A 98 -7.79 -9.99 -11.06
C ALA A 98 -8.74 -11.19 -11.18
N ASP A 99 -9.36 -11.34 -12.32
CA ASP A 99 -10.27 -12.45 -12.67
C ASP A 99 -11.57 -12.52 -11.85
N HIS A 100 -11.99 -11.41 -11.22
CA HIS A 100 -13.22 -11.38 -10.39
C HIS A 100 -14.39 -10.70 -11.07
N ASP A 101 -15.49 -11.42 -11.13
CA ASP A 101 -16.81 -10.84 -11.35
C ASP A 101 -17.22 -10.11 -10.06
N TRP A 102 -17.33 -8.79 -10.10
CA TRP A 102 -17.78 -7.95 -8.99
C TRP A 102 -19.14 -8.38 -8.43
N ARG A 103 -20.00 -8.96 -9.29
CA ARG A 103 -21.31 -9.49 -8.89
C ARG A 103 -21.22 -10.63 -7.89
N THR A 104 -20.09 -11.34 -7.84
CA THR A 104 -19.85 -12.44 -6.90
C THR A 104 -19.01 -12.01 -5.71
N PHE A 105 -18.60 -10.73 -5.61
CA PHE A 105 -17.75 -10.27 -4.53
C PHE A 105 -18.38 -10.48 -3.16
N SER A 106 -19.65 -10.10 -3.01
CA SER A 106 -20.40 -10.22 -1.75
C SER A 106 -21.21 -11.51 -1.64
N SER A 107 -20.96 -12.52 -2.48
CA SER A 107 -21.59 -13.84 -2.35
C SER A 107 -21.11 -14.53 -1.05
N PRO A 108 -21.93 -15.39 -0.43
CA PRO A 108 -21.51 -16.14 0.73
C PRO A 108 -20.33 -17.06 0.41
N LEU A 109 -19.52 -17.39 1.43
CA LEU A 109 -18.27 -18.16 1.27
C LEU A 109 -18.39 -19.41 0.40
N TRP A 110 -19.48 -20.18 0.59
CA TRP A 110 -19.70 -21.45 -0.11
C TRP A 110 -20.03 -21.30 -1.60
N GLU A 111 -20.28 -20.10 -2.08
CA GLU A 111 -20.47 -19.75 -3.50
C GLU A 111 -19.25 -19.05 -4.12
N GLN A 112 -18.26 -18.70 -3.28
CA GLN A 112 -17.09 -17.99 -3.76
C GLN A 112 -16.09 -18.92 -4.45
N PRO A 113 -15.43 -18.47 -5.53
CA PRO A 113 -14.45 -19.29 -6.22
C PRO A 113 -13.19 -19.50 -5.35
N LEU A 114 -12.70 -20.73 -5.30
CA LEU A 114 -11.46 -21.08 -4.57
C LEU A 114 -10.21 -20.34 -5.09
N SER A 115 -10.24 -19.85 -6.35
CA SER A 115 -9.17 -19.02 -6.93
C SER A 115 -8.93 -17.71 -6.19
N ARG A 116 -9.85 -17.28 -5.31
CA ARG A 116 -9.61 -16.12 -4.42
C ARG A 116 -8.46 -16.35 -3.45
N TRP A 117 -8.12 -17.60 -3.16
CA TRP A 117 -6.91 -17.90 -2.39
C TRP A 117 -5.66 -17.35 -3.10
N GLN A 118 -5.47 -17.68 -4.39
CA GLN A 118 -4.29 -17.25 -5.14
C GLN A 118 -4.20 -15.74 -5.27
N THR A 119 -5.34 -15.07 -5.44
CA THR A 119 -5.35 -13.60 -5.65
C THR A 119 -5.26 -12.82 -4.35
N MET A 120 -5.94 -13.24 -3.28
CA MET A 120 -6.00 -12.48 -2.02
C MET A 120 -4.93 -12.89 -1.01
N PHE A 121 -4.59 -14.18 -0.96
CA PHE A 121 -3.59 -14.67 0.00
C PHE A 121 -2.19 -14.78 -0.63
N GLU A 122 -2.03 -15.41 -1.79
CA GLU A 122 -0.69 -15.55 -2.39
C GLU A 122 -0.20 -14.24 -3.01
N SER A 123 -1.01 -13.62 -3.88
CA SER A 123 -0.63 -12.33 -4.50
C SER A 123 -0.83 -11.12 -3.57
N GLY A 124 -1.61 -11.25 -2.52
CA GLY A 124 -1.86 -10.21 -1.52
C GLY A 124 -1.00 -10.41 -0.27
N LEU A 125 -1.49 -11.18 0.69
CA LEU A 125 -0.86 -11.34 2.00
C LEU A 125 0.56 -11.92 1.92
N ARG A 126 0.76 -13.03 1.20
CA ARG A 126 2.07 -13.69 1.11
C ARG A 126 3.12 -12.79 0.46
N SER A 127 2.77 -12.07 -0.60
CA SER A 127 3.71 -11.16 -1.25
C SER A 127 4.14 -10.00 -0.34
N GLN A 128 3.24 -9.49 0.51
CA GLN A 128 3.58 -8.49 1.53
C GLN A 128 4.48 -9.09 2.61
N LEU A 129 4.19 -10.30 3.10
CA LEU A 129 5.02 -10.99 4.08
C LEU A 129 6.44 -11.25 3.54
N THR A 130 6.57 -11.77 2.31
CA THR A 130 7.86 -12.03 1.68
C THR A 130 8.66 -10.73 1.49
N THR A 131 8.00 -9.67 0.99
CA THR A 131 8.62 -8.34 0.85
C THR A 131 9.08 -7.80 2.20
N ALA A 132 8.24 -7.88 3.23
CA ALA A 132 8.57 -7.42 4.58
C ALA A 132 9.75 -8.20 5.19
N ARG A 133 9.84 -9.51 4.96
CA ARG A 133 10.97 -10.35 5.40
C ARG A 133 12.31 -9.84 4.84
N PHE A 134 12.40 -9.60 3.53
CA PHE A 134 13.63 -9.11 2.91
C PHE A 134 13.92 -7.66 3.33
N ALA A 135 12.90 -6.80 3.42
CA ALA A 135 13.03 -5.44 3.91
C ALA A 135 13.57 -5.39 5.35
N ALA A 136 12.98 -6.19 6.25
CA ALA A 136 13.38 -6.26 7.65
C ALA A 136 14.85 -6.69 7.79
N ALA A 137 15.28 -7.75 7.09
CA ALA A 137 16.67 -8.20 7.13
C ALA A 137 17.62 -7.06 6.74
N ARG A 138 17.30 -6.34 5.66
CA ARG A 138 18.13 -5.24 5.15
C ARG A 138 18.16 -4.04 6.11
N MET A 139 16.99 -3.62 6.59
CA MET A 139 16.85 -2.45 7.47
C MET A 139 17.45 -2.70 8.85
N VAL A 140 17.46 -3.95 9.34
CA VAL A 140 18.15 -4.33 10.59
C VAL A 140 19.67 -4.18 10.44
N GLU A 141 20.26 -4.62 9.32
CA GLU A 141 21.69 -4.42 9.03
C GLU A 141 22.03 -2.93 8.88
N GLN A 142 21.14 -2.15 8.25
CA GLN A 142 21.28 -0.72 8.07
C GLN A 142 21.13 0.06 9.39
N GLY A 143 20.41 -0.49 10.38
CA GLY A 143 20.09 0.17 11.65
C GLY A 143 19.02 1.24 11.56
N SER A 144 18.24 1.28 10.46
CA SER A 144 17.12 2.21 10.25
C SER A 144 16.21 1.74 9.12
N GLY A 145 14.95 2.12 9.15
CA GLY A 145 14.02 1.87 8.05
C GLY A 145 12.56 2.10 8.41
N LEU A 146 11.74 2.18 7.38
CA LEU A 146 10.28 2.24 7.50
C LEU A 146 9.66 1.23 6.54
N VAL A 147 8.88 0.31 7.09
CA VAL A 147 8.02 -0.60 6.33
C VAL A 147 6.58 -0.13 6.45
N VAL A 148 5.96 0.16 5.33
CA VAL A 148 4.53 0.47 5.24
C VAL A 148 3.82 -0.67 4.51
N LEU A 149 2.78 -1.23 5.12
CA LEU A 149 1.94 -2.25 4.49
C LEU A 149 0.55 -1.67 4.21
N THR A 150 0.06 -1.76 2.97
CA THR A 150 -1.23 -1.19 2.60
C THR A 150 -2.37 -2.18 2.77
N GLY A 151 -3.48 -1.71 3.36
CA GLY A 151 -4.76 -2.40 3.37
C GLY A 151 -5.01 -3.31 4.55
N GLY A 152 -4.50 -3.04 5.72
CA GLY A 152 -4.98 -3.71 6.94
C GLY A 152 -6.35 -3.18 7.35
N TRP A 153 -7.25 -4.05 7.79
CA TRP A 153 -8.50 -3.72 8.45
C TRP A 153 -8.76 -4.81 9.49
N ASP A 154 -8.98 -4.43 10.72
CA ASP A 154 -9.11 -5.36 11.84
C ASP A 154 -10.11 -4.88 12.91
N ASP A 155 -11.10 -4.08 12.51
CA ASP A 155 -12.21 -3.76 13.40
C ASP A 155 -13.06 -5.03 13.62
N PRO A 156 -13.05 -5.61 14.83
CA PRO A 156 -13.75 -6.86 15.08
C PRO A 156 -15.28 -6.73 15.02
N GLY A 157 -15.80 -5.50 15.00
CA GLY A 157 -17.23 -5.21 14.87
C GLY A 157 -17.70 -5.03 13.43
N GLU A 158 -16.81 -5.10 12.44
CA GLU A 158 -17.14 -4.85 11.04
C GLU A 158 -16.70 -6.00 10.13
N TYR A 159 -17.48 -6.27 9.10
CA TYR A 159 -17.23 -7.28 8.07
C TYR A 159 -17.07 -6.62 6.71
N LEU A 160 -15.98 -6.88 6.00
CA LEU A 160 -15.66 -6.25 4.72
C LEU A 160 -16.48 -6.77 3.51
N GLY A 161 -17.56 -7.50 3.74
CA GLY A 161 -18.49 -7.98 2.69
C GLY A 161 -17.99 -9.17 1.86
N ASN A 162 -16.78 -9.69 2.15
CA ASN A 162 -16.20 -10.85 1.51
C ASN A 162 -15.23 -11.54 2.46
N LEU A 163 -15.45 -12.79 2.81
CA LEU A 163 -14.65 -13.46 3.84
C LEU A 163 -13.17 -13.66 3.46
N TYR A 164 -12.84 -13.98 2.21
CA TYR A 164 -11.45 -14.05 1.77
C TYR A 164 -10.75 -12.69 1.88
N TYR A 165 -11.45 -11.63 1.50
CA TYR A 165 -10.94 -10.26 1.58
C TYR A 165 -10.74 -9.85 3.03
N ASP A 166 -11.76 -10.00 3.86
CA ASP A 166 -11.79 -9.65 5.27
C ASP A 166 -10.64 -10.32 6.04
N VAL A 167 -10.56 -11.64 5.98
CA VAL A 167 -9.48 -12.40 6.64
C VAL A 167 -8.10 -12.00 6.13
N SER A 168 -7.94 -11.78 4.82
CA SER A 168 -6.64 -11.37 4.26
C SER A 168 -6.22 -9.98 4.75
N LYS A 169 -7.17 -9.05 4.94
CA LYS A 169 -6.90 -7.69 5.43
C LYS A 169 -6.63 -7.67 6.94
N ALA A 170 -7.37 -8.43 7.74
CA ALA A 170 -7.08 -8.63 9.16
C ALA A 170 -5.69 -9.26 9.37
N ALA A 171 -5.29 -10.21 8.52
CA ALA A 171 -3.97 -10.81 8.57
C ALA A 171 -2.84 -9.79 8.28
N VAL A 172 -3.06 -8.79 7.42
CA VAL A 172 -2.08 -7.70 7.20
C VAL A 172 -1.92 -6.85 8.46
N SER A 173 -3.01 -6.50 9.16
CA SER A 173 -2.92 -5.78 10.44
C SER A 173 -2.14 -6.59 11.48
N ARG A 174 -2.39 -7.90 11.53
CA ARG A 174 -1.63 -8.78 12.43
C ARG A 174 -0.15 -8.87 12.05
N LEU A 175 0.18 -8.90 10.75
CA LEU A 175 1.56 -8.84 10.25
C LEU A 175 2.25 -7.54 10.67
N VAL A 176 1.59 -6.38 10.55
CA VAL A 176 2.10 -5.08 11.01
C VAL A 176 2.46 -5.12 12.49
N ALA A 177 1.54 -5.57 13.35
CA ALA A 177 1.75 -5.63 14.79
C ALA A 177 2.88 -6.61 15.17
N GLY A 178 2.90 -7.81 14.57
CA GLY A 178 3.92 -8.83 14.82
C GLY A 178 5.31 -8.39 14.39
N LEU A 179 5.44 -7.85 13.18
CA LEU A 179 6.72 -7.39 12.65
C LEU A 179 7.26 -6.17 13.41
N ALA A 180 6.39 -5.24 13.82
CA ALA A 180 6.77 -4.12 14.68
C ALA A 180 7.30 -4.58 16.04
N HIS A 181 6.72 -5.64 16.62
CA HIS A 181 7.22 -6.23 17.86
C HIS A 181 8.62 -6.84 17.68
N GLU A 182 8.85 -7.58 16.60
CA GLU A 182 10.17 -8.19 16.31
C GLU A 182 11.25 -7.13 16.02
N LEU A 183 10.88 -6.00 15.43
CA LEU A 183 11.80 -4.93 15.01
C LEU A 183 11.93 -3.77 16.02
N GLY A 184 11.22 -3.81 17.15
CA GLY A 184 11.10 -2.71 18.10
C GLY A 184 12.43 -2.10 18.55
N ASP A 185 13.45 -2.93 18.78
CA ASP A 185 14.78 -2.52 19.23
C ASP A 185 15.78 -2.27 18.09
N ARG A 186 15.36 -2.43 16.84
CA ARG A 186 16.22 -2.35 15.65
C ARG A 186 16.17 -1.01 14.93
N ASN A 187 15.48 -0.01 15.48
CA ASN A 187 15.26 1.28 14.85
C ASN A 187 14.58 1.19 13.47
N VAL A 188 13.71 0.21 13.29
CA VAL A 188 12.88 0.02 12.10
C VAL A 188 11.42 0.15 12.52
N ALA A 189 10.69 1.05 11.88
CA ALA A 189 9.26 1.24 12.11
C ALA A 189 8.44 0.41 11.10
N VAL A 190 7.28 -0.09 11.55
CA VAL A 190 6.34 -0.82 10.70
C VAL A 190 4.95 -0.25 10.88
N VAL A 191 4.36 0.30 9.82
CA VAL A 191 3.07 0.98 9.88
C VAL A 191 2.11 0.38 8.85
N GLY A 192 0.91 0.03 9.28
CA GLY A 192 -0.20 -0.29 8.39
C GLY A 192 -0.89 0.99 7.91
N VAL A 193 -1.09 1.12 6.61
CA VAL A 193 -1.89 2.22 6.05
C VAL A 193 -3.15 1.63 5.44
N VAL A 194 -4.31 2.03 5.96
CA VAL A 194 -5.64 1.62 5.49
C VAL A 194 -6.15 2.65 4.51
N PRO A 195 -6.19 2.33 3.20
CA PRO A 195 -6.57 3.31 2.17
C PRO A 195 -8.00 3.83 2.32
N GLY A 196 -8.93 3.00 2.81
CA GLY A 196 -10.35 3.29 2.70
C GLY A 196 -10.85 3.04 1.26
N PHE A 197 -11.88 3.78 0.82
CA PHE A 197 -12.45 3.59 -0.51
C PHE A 197 -11.69 4.43 -1.55
N THR A 198 -10.88 3.77 -2.36
CA THR A 198 -9.97 4.44 -3.30
C THR A 198 -10.46 4.30 -4.74
N ARG A 199 -10.51 5.40 -5.48
CA ARG A 199 -10.88 5.50 -6.91
C ARG A 199 -9.73 4.99 -7.79
N THR A 200 -9.44 3.69 -7.71
CA THR A 200 -8.50 3.03 -8.63
C THR A 200 -9.15 2.78 -9.98
N GLU A 201 -8.35 2.52 -11.02
CA GLU A 201 -8.84 2.18 -12.35
C GLU A 201 -9.84 1.00 -12.29
N ALA A 202 -9.52 -0.04 -11.53
CA ALA A 202 -10.40 -1.21 -11.35
C ALA A 202 -11.73 -0.86 -10.69
N VAL A 203 -11.76 0.08 -9.75
CA VAL A 203 -12.99 0.56 -9.11
C VAL A 203 -13.80 1.39 -10.11
N VAL A 204 -13.17 2.28 -10.85
CA VAL A 204 -13.85 3.09 -11.88
C VAL A 204 -14.48 2.19 -12.93
N ASP A 205 -13.74 1.22 -13.46
CA ASP A 205 -14.23 0.26 -14.46
C ASP A 205 -15.39 -0.58 -13.93
N ALA A 206 -15.31 -1.02 -12.67
CA ALA A 206 -16.38 -1.82 -12.05
C ALA A 206 -17.68 -1.02 -11.89
N PHE A 207 -17.61 0.23 -11.48
CA PHE A 207 -18.77 1.11 -11.35
C PHE A 207 -19.34 1.47 -12.74
N ALA A 208 -18.48 1.79 -13.71
CA ALA A 208 -18.89 2.09 -15.07
C ALA A 208 -19.59 0.90 -15.74
N ALA A 209 -19.15 -0.33 -15.48
CA ALA A 209 -19.82 -1.55 -15.95
C ALA A 209 -21.24 -1.70 -15.36
N GLY A 210 -21.51 -1.12 -14.21
CA GLY A 210 -22.83 -1.01 -13.58
C GLY A 210 -23.60 0.24 -13.99
N GLY A 211 -23.08 1.08 -14.88
CA GLY A 211 -23.69 2.35 -15.26
C GLY A 211 -23.69 3.41 -14.15
N MET A 212 -22.75 3.34 -13.24
CA MET A 212 -22.61 4.22 -12.07
C MET A 212 -21.22 4.88 -12.04
N ASP A 213 -21.12 5.96 -11.28
CA ASP A 213 -19.82 6.53 -10.89
C ASP A 213 -19.44 6.07 -9.48
N PRO A 214 -18.13 5.98 -9.16
CA PRO A 214 -17.71 5.78 -7.78
C PRO A 214 -18.28 6.87 -6.85
N PRO A 215 -18.62 6.53 -5.60
CA PRO A 215 -19.21 7.48 -4.68
C PRO A 215 -18.24 8.64 -4.35
N ASP A 216 -18.78 9.79 -3.96
CA ASP A 216 -18.01 10.97 -3.58
C ASP A 216 -17.05 10.75 -2.39
N THR A 217 -17.26 9.68 -1.63
CA THR A 217 -16.36 9.24 -0.57
C THR A 217 -15.10 8.52 -1.09
N ALA A 218 -15.05 8.22 -2.39
CA ALA A 218 -13.87 7.62 -3.01
C ALA A 218 -12.81 8.69 -3.28
N HIS A 219 -11.65 8.54 -2.65
CA HIS A 219 -10.51 9.43 -2.83
C HIS A 219 -9.54 8.92 -3.91
N SER A 220 -8.59 9.77 -4.32
CA SER A 220 -7.57 9.41 -5.30
C SER A 220 -6.54 8.43 -4.72
N PRO A 221 -5.83 7.66 -5.57
CA PRO A 221 -4.65 6.88 -5.17
C PRO A 221 -3.53 7.75 -4.58
N GLU A 222 -3.38 8.98 -5.05
CA GLU A 222 -2.39 9.95 -4.56
C GLU A 222 -2.66 10.38 -3.12
N TYR A 223 -3.92 10.35 -2.64
CA TYR A 223 -4.24 10.63 -1.24
C TYR A 223 -3.53 9.65 -0.30
N VAL A 224 -3.47 8.37 -0.68
CA VAL A 224 -2.70 7.36 0.04
C VAL A 224 -1.20 7.65 -0.03
N GLY A 225 -0.71 8.09 -1.18
CA GLY A 225 0.67 8.51 -1.37
C GLY A 225 1.05 9.66 -0.44
N ARG A 226 0.17 10.68 -0.29
CA ARG A 226 0.38 11.80 0.63
C ARG A 226 0.53 11.34 2.08
N ALA A 227 -0.32 10.42 2.53
CA ALA A 227 -0.21 9.84 3.87
C ALA A 227 1.17 9.18 4.08
N ILE A 228 1.62 8.37 3.13
CA ILE A 228 2.90 7.64 3.23
C ILE A 228 4.10 8.58 3.20
N VAL A 229 4.08 9.63 2.37
CA VAL A 229 5.15 10.64 2.33
C VAL A 229 5.25 11.38 3.67
N HIS A 230 4.12 11.75 4.28
CA HIS A 230 4.13 12.39 5.59
C HIS A 230 4.68 11.47 6.69
N ILE A 231 4.29 10.18 6.72
CA ILE A 231 4.88 9.21 7.65
C ILE A 231 6.39 9.08 7.41
N ALA A 232 6.84 8.99 6.16
CA ALA A 232 8.25 8.83 5.82
C ALA A 232 9.11 10.07 6.16
N ALA A 233 8.51 11.25 6.20
CA ALA A 233 9.16 12.50 6.58
C ALA A 233 9.08 12.81 8.09
N ASP A 234 8.18 12.14 8.83
CA ASP A 234 7.98 12.38 10.25
C ASP A 234 9.08 11.70 11.09
N PRO A 235 9.92 12.46 11.82
CA PRO A 235 10.93 11.88 12.71
C PRO A 235 10.32 11.05 13.85
N GLU A 236 9.04 11.28 14.17
CA GLU A 236 8.30 10.57 15.21
C GLU A 236 7.43 9.42 14.64
N ALA A 237 7.57 9.07 13.37
CA ALA A 237 6.80 7.98 12.73
C ALA A 237 6.89 6.65 13.49
N LYS A 238 7.95 6.44 14.28
CA LYS A 238 8.12 5.28 15.14
C LYS A 238 6.98 5.15 16.17
N ALA A 239 6.33 6.24 16.57
CA ALA A 239 5.16 6.22 17.45
C ALA A 239 3.93 5.55 16.81
N LEU A 240 3.89 5.43 15.48
CA LEU A 240 2.86 4.71 14.73
C LEU A 240 3.18 3.22 14.53
N SER A 241 4.41 2.79 14.88
CA SER A 241 4.85 1.41 14.63
C SER A 241 3.96 0.40 15.35
N GLY A 242 3.52 -0.62 14.62
CA GLY A 242 2.61 -1.65 15.11
C GLY A 242 1.13 -1.35 14.94
N SER A 243 0.77 -0.14 14.50
CA SER A 243 -0.62 0.25 14.26
C SER A 243 -0.98 0.25 12.78
N SER A 244 -2.25 -0.01 12.49
CA SER A 244 -2.89 0.21 11.19
C SER A 244 -3.74 1.47 11.27
N VAL A 245 -3.42 2.48 10.45
CA VAL A 245 -4.05 3.80 10.52
C VAL A 245 -4.74 4.14 9.21
N GLN A 246 -5.95 4.64 9.27
CA GLN A 246 -6.67 5.09 8.08
C GLN A 246 -6.04 6.35 7.47
N VAL A 247 -6.04 6.44 6.15
CA VAL A 247 -5.50 7.60 5.42
C VAL A 247 -6.20 8.89 5.83
N ALA A 248 -7.50 8.85 6.11
CA ALA A 248 -8.25 10.01 6.57
C ALA A 248 -7.74 10.56 7.93
N THR A 249 -7.46 9.66 8.90
CA THR A 249 -6.86 10.00 10.20
C THR A 249 -5.46 10.62 10.02
N LEU A 250 -4.67 10.09 9.08
CA LEU A 250 -3.36 10.65 8.72
C LEU A 250 -3.51 12.02 8.04
N GLY A 251 -4.55 12.19 7.22
CA GLY A 251 -4.88 13.48 6.60
C GLY A 251 -5.19 14.56 7.64
N GLU A 252 -5.96 14.21 8.66
CA GLU A 252 -6.22 15.12 9.79
C GLU A 252 -4.96 15.40 10.60
N ARG A 253 -4.21 14.35 10.97
CA ARG A 253 -2.98 14.47 11.77
C ARG A 253 -1.93 15.37 11.11
N TYR A 254 -1.72 15.23 9.81
CA TYR A 254 -0.67 15.95 9.08
C TYR A 254 -1.17 17.15 8.28
N GLY A 255 -2.47 17.42 8.28
CA GLY A 255 -3.07 18.60 7.66
C GLY A 255 -3.06 18.57 6.12
N PHE A 256 -3.26 17.42 5.49
CA PHE A 256 -3.36 17.32 4.03
C PHE A 256 -4.74 16.83 3.56
N GLY A 257 -5.12 17.28 2.37
CA GLY A 257 -6.30 16.77 1.64
C GLY A 257 -5.88 15.98 0.40
N ASP A 258 -6.88 15.52 -0.36
CA ASP A 258 -6.69 14.86 -1.65
C ASP A 258 -6.20 15.84 -2.73
N VAL A 259 -5.98 15.36 -3.96
CA VAL A 259 -5.49 16.15 -5.09
C VAL A 259 -6.40 17.32 -5.44
N ASP A 260 -7.70 17.21 -5.17
CA ASP A 260 -8.71 18.27 -5.33
C ASP A 260 -8.90 19.13 -4.07
N GLY A 261 -8.11 18.90 -3.02
CA GLY A 261 -8.14 19.62 -1.75
C GLY A 261 -9.19 19.14 -0.76
N ARG A 262 -10.00 18.13 -1.10
CA ARG A 262 -11.00 17.58 -0.17
C ARG A 262 -10.33 16.81 0.97
N ALA A 263 -10.89 16.94 2.17
CA ALA A 263 -10.63 16.07 3.29
C ALA A 263 -11.70 14.97 3.36
N PHE A 264 -11.33 13.81 3.82
CA PHE A 264 -12.26 12.68 3.97
C PHE A 264 -12.39 12.30 5.44
N ALA A 265 -13.57 11.85 5.81
CA ALA A 265 -13.79 11.19 7.10
C ALA A 265 -13.21 9.76 7.05
N GLU A 266 -12.98 9.19 8.23
CA GLU A 266 -12.64 7.77 8.31
C GLU A 266 -13.68 6.91 7.59
N PHE A 267 -13.17 5.94 6.83
CA PHE A 267 -14.03 4.94 6.23
C PHE A 267 -14.68 4.09 7.33
N ARG A 268 -15.95 3.82 7.17
CA ARG A 268 -16.72 2.92 8.03
C ARG A 268 -17.56 2.01 7.15
N MET A 269 -17.67 0.76 7.54
CA MET A 269 -18.55 -0.17 6.84
C MET A 269 -20.02 0.23 7.05
N PRO A 270 -20.89 0.02 6.03
CA PRO A 270 -22.31 0.19 6.17
C PRO A 270 -22.87 -0.63 7.35
N ALA A 271 -23.99 -0.16 7.94
CA ALA A 271 -24.55 -0.77 9.15
C ALA A 271 -24.88 -2.28 8.99
N GLU A 272 -25.28 -2.69 7.80
CA GLU A 272 -25.57 -4.09 7.44
C GLU A 272 -24.33 -5.00 7.47
N ASN A 273 -23.14 -4.44 7.48
CA ASN A 273 -21.85 -5.15 7.56
C ASN A 273 -21.29 -5.19 8.99
N ARG A 274 -22.06 -4.80 9.99
CA ARG A 274 -21.64 -4.92 11.38
C ARG A 274 -21.87 -6.34 11.88
N LEU A 275 -20.90 -6.84 12.64
CA LEU A 275 -20.98 -8.11 13.34
C LEU A 275 -21.54 -7.81 14.74
N ASP A 276 -22.71 -8.35 15.06
CA ASP A 276 -23.37 -8.19 16.38
C ASP A 276 -22.68 -9.08 17.45
#